data_0fed894cf94e585444d3e461220ff6e3
#
_entry.id   0fed894cf94e585444d3e461220ff6e3
#
_cell.length_a   1.000
_cell.length_b   1.000
_cell.length_c   1.000
_cell.angle_alpha   90.00
_cell.angle_beta   90.00
_cell.angle_gamma   90.00
#
_symmetry.space_group_name_H-M   'P 1'
#
loop_
_entity.id
_entity.type
_entity.pdbx_description
1 polymer ?
#
loop_
_entity_poly.entity_id
_entity_poly.type
_entity_poly.pdbx_seq_one_letter_code
_entity_poly.pdbx_strand_id
1 'polypeptide(L)'
;MFNSTLTEDEAILCPADGAIMITASHLPYNRNGFKFFTSDGGLGKNDIKDILERAASIYSNFLAKGYSVKASESVKKVDYMAVYTSDLVKAVRKAAGNIEKPLEGFHIVVDAGNGAGGFFAAKVLEPLGAITSGSQFLEPDGMFPNHIPNPEDKAAMKAITQAVLDNKANLGIIFDTDVDRSAAVDSTGRELNRNRLIALMSAIVLEEHPGTTIVTDSVTSDGLTSFIEKKLGGKHHRFKRGYKNVIDEAIRLNSIGEESHLAIETSGHGALKENHWLDDGAYLMVKLLNKLASARASGKGVGSKVLTDLVEGLEEPAIAVELRLKINQNHPDLKGRSFREYGEAVLQHLGNSIASNPKLQKATVNYEGVRVSGFGGWFLLRLSLHDPVLPLNIEAPSHEDAVKLGLEVSAAVKEFQALDTSALDKFVQP
;
A
#
# COMPACT_ATOMS: atom_id res chain seq x y z
N MET A 1 -10.59 -9.36 9.61
CA MET A 1 -10.15 -9.76 10.95
C MET A 1 -10.24 -8.62 11.96
N PHE A 2 -9.51 -7.52 11.82
CA PHE A 2 -9.63 -6.41 12.78
C PHE A 2 -11.07 -5.95 12.98
N ASN A 3 -11.84 -5.76 11.91
CA ASN A 3 -13.24 -5.34 12.01
C ASN A 3 -14.14 -6.27 12.86
N SER A 4 -13.81 -7.56 12.96
CA SER A 4 -14.55 -8.50 13.82
C SER A 4 -14.40 -8.23 15.32
N THR A 5 -13.43 -7.42 15.72
CA THR A 5 -13.27 -6.93 17.10
C THR A 5 -14.07 -5.66 17.39
N LEU A 6 -14.65 -5.05 16.35
CA LEU A 6 -15.41 -3.79 16.40
C LEU A 6 -16.89 -3.97 16.08
N THR A 7 -17.22 -4.99 15.29
CA THR A 7 -18.60 -5.27 14.85
C THR A 7 -19.44 -5.77 16.03
N GLU A 8 -20.61 -5.19 16.23
CA GLU A 8 -21.58 -5.62 17.23
C GLU A 8 -22.66 -6.47 16.56
N ASP A 9 -22.50 -7.79 16.57
CA ASP A 9 -23.46 -8.75 16.01
C ASP A 9 -23.31 -10.11 16.69
N GLU A 10 -24.26 -10.44 17.55
CA GLU A 10 -24.26 -11.69 18.30
C GLU A 10 -24.44 -12.94 17.40
N ALA A 11 -25.11 -12.80 16.25
CA ALA A 11 -25.33 -13.91 15.33
C ALA A 11 -24.02 -14.44 14.71
N ILE A 12 -23.00 -13.59 14.59
CA ILE A 12 -21.67 -13.95 14.11
C ILE A 12 -20.62 -13.94 15.24
N LEU A 13 -21.05 -13.99 16.49
CA LEU A 13 -20.18 -14.02 17.67
C LEU A 13 -19.21 -12.81 17.75
N CYS A 14 -19.67 -11.63 17.37
CA CYS A 14 -18.92 -10.38 17.46
C CYS A 14 -19.51 -9.43 18.51
N PRO A 15 -18.69 -8.59 19.17
CA PRO A 15 -17.26 -8.41 18.93
C PRO A 15 -16.42 -9.56 19.48
N ALA A 16 -15.35 -9.90 18.76
CA ALA A 16 -14.34 -10.82 19.25
C ALA A 16 -13.34 -10.07 20.16
N ASP A 17 -12.84 -10.72 21.21
CA ASP A 17 -11.82 -10.16 22.11
C ASP A 17 -10.47 -9.90 21.40
N GLY A 18 -10.21 -10.66 20.36
CA GLY A 18 -9.04 -10.52 19.48
C GLY A 18 -9.27 -11.26 18.17
N ALA A 19 -8.43 -10.97 17.19
CA ALA A 19 -8.52 -11.60 15.88
C ALA A 19 -7.12 -11.93 15.31
N ILE A 20 -7.06 -13.04 14.58
CA ILE A 20 -5.84 -13.48 13.91
C ILE A 20 -6.15 -13.65 12.42
N MET A 21 -5.44 -12.92 11.57
CA MET A 21 -5.46 -13.12 10.12
C MET A 21 -4.30 -14.05 9.74
N ILE A 22 -4.62 -15.18 9.14
CA ILE A 22 -3.61 -16.12 8.62
C ILE A 22 -3.27 -15.67 7.21
N THR A 23 -2.10 -15.05 7.04
CA THR A 23 -1.65 -14.54 5.75
C THR A 23 -0.14 -14.35 5.72
N ALA A 24 0.46 -14.65 4.57
CA ALA A 24 1.82 -14.26 4.24
C ALA A 24 1.84 -13.15 3.17
N SER A 25 0.73 -12.39 3.03
CA SER A 25 0.57 -11.37 2.00
C SER A 25 0.78 -11.96 0.59
N HIS A 26 1.59 -11.33 -0.25
CA HIS A 26 1.89 -11.74 -1.63
C HIS A 26 3.09 -12.70 -1.75
N LEU A 27 3.58 -13.22 -0.63
CA LEU A 27 4.72 -14.16 -0.65
C LEU A 27 4.31 -15.53 -1.21
N PRO A 28 5.27 -16.35 -1.68
CA PRO A 28 5.00 -17.66 -2.25
C PRO A 28 4.24 -18.61 -1.32
N TYR A 29 3.58 -19.62 -1.90
CA TYR A 29 2.72 -20.59 -1.22
C TYR A 29 3.34 -21.29 0.00
N ASN A 30 4.66 -21.41 0.04
CA ASN A 30 5.41 -22.07 1.12
C ASN A 30 5.72 -21.10 2.29
N ARG A 31 5.17 -19.90 2.28
CA ARG A 31 5.27 -18.92 3.36
C ARG A 31 3.95 -18.84 4.12
N ASN A 32 4.05 -18.73 5.43
CA ASN A 32 2.91 -18.51 6.31
C ASN A 32 3.20 -17.35 7.25
N GLY A 33 2.14 -16.73 7.74
CA GLY A 33 2.24 -15.65 8.70
C GLY A 33 0.94 -15.43 9.45
N PHE A 34 1.01 -14.65 10.51
CA PHE A 34 -0.13 -14.23 11.32
C PHE A 34 -0.08 -12.73 11.55
N LYS A 35 -1.21 -12.06 11.34
CA LYS A 35 -1.44 -10.69 11.81
C LYS A 35 -2.41 -10.74 12.98
N PHE A 36 -2.05 -10.10 14.09
CA PHE A 36 -2.82 -10.11 15.33
C PHE A 36 -3.47 -8.76 15.57
N PHE A 37 -4.71 -8.78 16.02
CA PHE A 37 -5.51 -7.58 16.27
C PHE A 37 -6.24 -7.68 17.61
N THR A 38 -6.40 -6.52 18.24
CA THR A 38 -7.36 -6.27 19.31
C THR A 38 -8.32 -5.17 18.84
N SER A 39 -9.25 -4.76 19.67
CA SER A 39 -10.09 -3.59 19.39
C SER A 39 -9.31 -2.28 19.22
N ASP A 40 -8.08 -2.23 19.68
CA ASP A 40 -7.18 -1.06 19.55
C ASP A 40 -6.39 -1.07 18.23
N GLY A 41 -6.48 -2.12 17.44
CA GLY A 41 -5.77 -2.28 16.18
C GLY A 41 -4.77 -3.44 16.16
N GLY A 42 -3.84 -3.41 15.20
CA GLY A 42 -2.78 -4.40 15.07
C GLY A 42 -1.78 -4.31 16.22
N LEU A 43 -1.29 -5.46 16.69
CA LEU A 43 -0.31 -5.53 17.77
C LEU A 43 1.02 -4.86 17.40
N GLY A 44 1.64 -4.24 18.39
CA GLY A 44 2.94 -3.58 18.26
C GLY A 44 4.12 -4.56 18.27
N LYS A 45 5.30 -4.03 17.97
CA LYS A 45 6.54 -4.85 17.90
C LYS A 45 6.88 -5.59 19.20
N ASN A 46 6.62 -4.96 20.36
CA ASN A 46 6.89 -5.57 21.65
C ASN A 46 5.95 -6.74 21.94
N ASP A 47 4.65 -6.58 21.61
CA ASP A 47 3.66 -7.65 21.76
C ASP A 47 4.01 -8.85 20.88
N ILE A 48 4.38 -8.58 19.63
CA ILE A 48 4.81 -9.64 18.69
C ILE A 48 6.07 -10.34 19.21
N LYS A 49 7.02 -9.60 19.74
CA LYS A 49 8.23 -10.17 20.36
C LYS A 49 7.88 -11.12 21.51
N ASP A 50 7.02 -10.70 22.41
CA ASP A 50 6.56 -11.51 23.54
C ASP A 50 5.86 -12.79 23.07
N ILE A 51 4.98 -12.69 22.04
CA ILE A 51 4.32 -13.85 21.43
C ILE A 51 5.36 -14.83 20.85
N LEU A 52 6.34 -14.33 20.11
CA LEU A 52 7.38 -15.16 19.50
C LEU A 52 8.28 -15.84 20.55
N GLU A 53 8.67 -15.16 21.61
CA GLU A 53 9.45 -15.74 22.72
C GLU A 53 8.69 -16.84 23.43
N ARG A 54 7.41 -16.64 23.73
CA ARG A 54 6.53 -17.66 24.31
C ARG A 54 6.35 -18.84 23.37
N ALA A 55 6.09 -18.60 22.08
CA ALA A 55 5.95 -19.65 21.07
C ALA A 55 7.23 -20.48 20.95
N ALA A 56 8.40 -19.85 20.95
CA ALA A 56 9.69 -20.56 20.90
C ALA A 56 9.90 -21.45 22.12
N SER A 57 9.55 -20.97 23.33
CA SER A 57 9.62 -21.76 24.55
C SER A 57 8.68 -22.96 24.54
N ILE A 58 7.42 -22.75 24.10
CA ILE A 58 6.42 -23.82 23.98
C ILE A 58 6.89 -24.86 22.96
N TYR A 59 7.40 -24.42 21.80
CA TYR A 59 7.90 -25.30 20.75
C TYR A 59 9.09 -26.14 21.22
N SER A 60 10.03 -25.57 21.94
CA SER A 60 11.17 -26.30 22.52
C SER A 60 10.72 -27.37 23.49
N ASN A 61 9.73 -27.06 24.36
CA ASN A 61 9.14 -28.03 25.27
C ASN A 61 8.37 -29.14 24.52
N PHE A 62 7.66 -28.78 23.45
CA PHE A 62 6.95 -29.70 22.57
C PHE A 62 7.90 -30.73 21.93
N LEU A 63 9.02 -30.27 21.37
CA LEU A 63 10.04 -31.15 20.77
C LEU A 63 10.67 -32.09 21.80
N ALA A 64 10.88 -31.62 23.05
CA ALA A 64 11.53 -32.41 24.09
C ALA A 64 10.62 -33.48 24.71
N LYS A 65 9.31 -33.24 24.81
CA LYS A 65 8.38 -34.08 25.60
C LYS A 65 7.34 -34.83 24.78
N GLY A 66 7.21 -34.54 23.50
CA GLY A 66 6.09 -35.04 22.66
C GLY A 66 4.74 -34.52 23.15
N TYR A 67 4.05 -33.77 22.34
CA TYR A 67 2.77 -33.15 22.73
C TYR A 67 1.63 -33.65 21.85
N SER A 68 0.46 -33.94 22.42
CA SER A 68 -0.74 -34.05 21.66
C SER A 68 -1.58 -32.78 21.84
N VAL A 69 -1.81 -32.03 20.77
CA VAL A 69 -2.75 -30.92 20.79
C VAL A 69 -4.15 -31.48 20.66
N LYS A 70 -4.99 -31.30 21.69
CA LYS A 70 -6.41 -31.63 21.58
C LYS A 70 -7.11 -30.51 20.79
N ALA A 71 -7.88 -30.91 19.78
CA ALA A 71 -8.75 -29.96 19.08
C ALA A 71 -9.75 -29.36 20.07
N SER A 72 -9.99 -28.04 19.97
CA SER A 72 -11.03 -27.39 20.77
C SER A 72 -12.42 -27.82 20.27
N GLU A 73 -13.30 -28.27 21.17
CA GLU A 73 -14.69 -28.58 20.86
C GLU A 73 -15.56 -27.32 20.67
N SER A 74 -15.01 -26.13 20.95
CA SER A 74 -15.74 -24.86 20.91
C SER A 74 -15.54 -24.05 19.61
N VAL A 75 -14.97 -24.64 18.56
CA VAL A 75 -14.80 -23.96 17.28
C VAL A 75 -16.15 -23.83 16.57
N LYS A 76 -16.53 -22.60 16.24
CA LYS A 76 -17.73 -22.28 15.46
C LYS A 76 -17.35 -21.60 14.17
N LYS A 77 -17.97 -22.01 13.05
CA LYS A 77 -17.84 -21.32 11.76
C LYS A 77 -18.90 -20.24 11.66
N VAL A 78 -18.50 -19.05 11.28
CA VAL A 78 -19.40 -17.92 11.02
C VAL A 78 -19.11 -17.35 9.64
N ASP A 79 -20.14 -16.89 8.93
CA ASP A 79 -20.01 -16.21 7.65
C ASP A 79 -19.85 -14.69 7.86
N TYR A 80 -18.67 -14.28 8.27
CA TYR A 80 -18.37 -12.86 8.45
C TYR A 80 -18.37 -12.10 7.11
N MET A 81 -18.04 -12.78 6.00
CA MET A 81 -18.03 -12.15 4.68
C MET A 81 -19.41 -11.65 4.24
N ALA A 82 -20.49 -12.32 4.65
CA ALA A 82 -21.85 -11.85 4.39
C ALA A 82 -22.11 -10.48 5.01
N VAL A 83 -21.66 -10.26 6.25
CA VAL A 83 -21.79 -8.96 6.94
C VAL A 83 -20.89 -7.91 6.29
N TYR A 84 -19.61 -8.23 6.09
CA TYR A 84 -18.64 -7.33 5.50
C TYR A 84 -19.06 -6.83 4.10
N THR A 85 -19.43 -7.74 3.21
CA THR A 85 -19.87 -7.38 1.85
C THR A 85 -21.17 -6.61 1.83
N SER A 86 -22.11 -6.92 2.73
CA SER A 86 -23.35 -6.15 2.93
C SER A 86 -23.05 -4.70 3.30
N ASP A 87 -22.08 -4.47 4.18
CA ASP A 87 -21.68 -3.13 4.61
C ASP A 87 -21.04 -2.34 3.45
N LEU A 88 -20.21 -3.00 2.63
CA LEU A 88 -19.64 -2.37 1.43
C LEU A 88 -20.72 -1.97 0.42
N VAL A 89 -21.68 -2.84 0.16
CA VAL A 89 -22.83 -2.56 -0.74
C VAL A 89 -23.67 -1.39 -0.20
N LYS A 90 -23.97 -1.38 1.08
CA LYS A 90 -24.72 -0.29 1.74
C LYS A 90 -23.99 1.05 1.61
N ALA A 91 -22.68 1.07 1.75
CA ALA A 91 -21.87 2.28 1.63
C ALA A 91 -22.01 2.91 0.23
N VAL A 92 -21.94 2.12 -0.84
CA VAL A 92 -22.11 2.62 -2.22
C VAL A 92 -23.54 3.08 -2.47
N ARG A 93 -24.53 2.34 -2.03
CA ARG A 93 -25.95 2.74 -2.14
C ARG A 93 -26.21 4.07 -1.45
N LYS A 94 -25.70 4.23 -0.24
CA LYS A 94 -25.82 5.49 0.52
C LYS A 94 -25.21 6.66 -0.22
N ALA A 95 -24.01 6.51 -0.78
CA ALA A 95 -23.34 7.55 -1.55
C ALA A 95 -24.14 8.00 -2.80
N ALA A 96 -24.95 7.13 -3.36
CA ALA A 96 -25.81 7.39 -4.52
C ALA A 96 -27.24 7.82 -4.15
N GLY A 97 -27.52 8.17 -2.91
CA GLY A 97 -28.87 8.54 -2.45
C GLY A 97 -29.80 7.37 -2.25
N ASN A 98 -29.28 6.23 -1.81
CA ASN A 98 -29.98 4.96 -1.54
C ASN A 98 -30.63 4.32 -2.78
N ILE A 99 -30.05 4.52 -3.95
CA ILE A 99 -30.42 3.80 -5.17
C ILE A 99 -30.01 2.33 -4.98
N GLU A 100 -30.91 1.40 -5.33
CA GLU A 100 -30.66 -0.04 -5.15
C GLU A 100 -29.52 -0.57 -6.03
N LYS A 101 -29.50 -0.17 -7.31
CA LYS A 101 -28.49 -0.56 -8.30
C LYS A 101 -27.75 0.67 -8.85
N PRO A 102 -26.93 1.32 -8.04
CA PRO A 102 -26.32 2.60 -8.40
C PRO A 102 -25.23 2.47 -9.47
N LEU A 103 -24.74 1.26 -9.73
CA LEU A 103 -23.73 0.96 -10.75
C LEU A 103 -24.32 0.29 -12.01
N GLU A 104 -25.65 0.31 -12.17
CA GLU A 104 -26.28 -0.22 -13.37
C GLU A 104 -25.74 0.48 -14.64
N GLY A 105 -25.35 -0.32 -15.61
CA GLY A 105 -24.72 0.16 -16.85
C GLY A 105 -23.19 0.22 -16.81
N PHE A 106 -22.57 0.18 -15.63
CA PHE A 106 -21.11 0.06 -15.51
C PHE A 106 -20.65 -1.35 -15.79
N HIS A 107 -19.57 -1.47 -16.54
CA HIS A 107 -18.80 -2.70 -16.70
C HIS A 107 -17.49 -2.57 -15.93
N ILE A 108 -17.36 -3.35 -14.87
CA ILE A 108 -16.21 -3.29 -13.95
C ILE A 108 -15.65 -4.70 -13.81
N VAL A 109 -14.40 -4.90 -14.19
CA VAL A 109 -13.70 -6.19 -14.11
C VAL A 109 -12.78 -6.23 -12.90
N VAL A 110 -12.71 -7.40 -12.27
CA VAL A 110 -11.88 -7.67 -11.10
C VAL A 110 -10.82 -8.71 -11.44
N ASP A 111 -9.59 -8.46 -10.99
CA ASP A 111 -8.51 -9.44 -10.97
C ASP A 111 -8.14 -9.72 -9.51
N ALA A 112 -8.43 -10.91 -9.04
CA ALA A 112 -8.12 -11.33 -7.67
C ALA A 112 -6.77 -12.06 -7.55
N GLY A 113 -6.06 -12.29 -8.65
CA GLY A 113 -4.77 -12.98 -8.66
C GLY A 113 -4.80 -14.35 -7.99
N ASN A 114 -5.94 -15.05 -7.99
CA ASN A 114 -6.17 -16.27 -7.24
C ASN A 114 -5.99 -16.14 -5.71
N GLY A 115 -6.14 -14.92 -5.20
CA GLY A 115 -6.24 -14.62 -3.77
C GLY A 115 -7.67 -14.62 -3.25
N ALA A 116 -7.91 -13.91 -2.16
CA ALA A 116 -9.23 -13.82 -1.51
C ALA A 116 -10.20 -12.82 -2.15
N GLY A 117 -9.77 -11.99 -3.10
CA GLY A 117 -10.52 -10.84 -3.61
C GLY A 117 -11.66 -11.16 -4.59
N GLY A 118 -11.84 -12.42 -4.99
CA GLY A 118 -12.88 -12.81 -5.94
C GLY A 118 -14.30 -12.47 -5.50
N PHE A 119 -14.56 -12.42 -4.20
CA PHE A 119 -15.87 -12.05 -3.64
C PHE A 119 -16.36 -10.67 -4.10
N PHE A 120 -15.45 -9.76 -4.43
CA PHE A 120 -15.80 -8.38 -4.78
C PHE A 120 -16.66 -8.29 -6.04
N ALA A 121 -16.42 -9.14 -7.03
CA ALA A 121 -17.24 -9.22 -8.23
C ALA A 121 -18.68 -9.66 -7.92
N ALA A 122 -18.86 -10.84 -7.36
CA ALA A 122 -20.19 -11.45 -7.16
C ALA A 122 -20.96 -10.87 -5.97
N LYS A 123 -20.26 -10.46 -4.90
CA LYS A 123 -20.92 -10.05 -3.66
C LYS A 123 -20.99 -8.53 -3.44
N VAL A 124 -20.26 -7.75 -4.21
CA VAL A 124 -20.25 -6.29 -4.12
C VAL A 124 -20.73 -5.66 -5.43
N LEU A 125 -20.03 -5.90 -6.53
CA LEU A 125 -20.31 -5.24 -7.82
C LEU A 125 -21.65 -5.67 -8.44
N GLU A 126 -21.92 -6.96 -8.50
CA GLU A 126 -23.16 -7.47 -9.10
C GLU A 126 -24.43 -7.04 -8.33
N PRO A 127 -24.47 -7.10 -6.98
CA PRO A 127 -25.60 -6.56 -6.23
C PRO A 127 -25.84 -5.05 -6.45
N LEU A 128 -24.79 -4.30 -6.77
CA LEU A 128 -24.86 -2.88 -7.12
C LEU A 128 -25.27 -2.62 -8.58
N GLY A 129 -25.46 -3.66 -9.38
CA GLY A 129 -25.94 -3.60 -10.77
C GLY A 129 -24.83 -3.56 -11.82
N ALA A 130 -23.54 -3.63 -11.45
CA ALA A 130 -22.46 -3.64 -12.42
C ALA A 130 -22.36 -4.97 -13.18
N ILE A 131 -21.91 -4.89 -14.44
CA ILE A 131 -21.51 -6.04 -15.25
C ILE A 131 -20.07 -6.38 -14.88
N THR A 132 -19.80 -7.65 -14.59
CA THR A 132 -18.47 -8.12 -14.15
C THR A 132 -17.83 -9.15 -15.08
N SER A 133 -18.46 -9.42 -16.23
CA SER A 133 -17.92 -10.35 -17.24
C SER A 133 -16.53 -9.92 -17.69
N GLY A 134 -15.61 -10.89 -17.78
CA GLY A 134 -14.19 -10.63 -18.04
C GLY A 134 -13.36 -10.46 -16.77
N SER A 135 -13.96 -10.46 -15.58
CA SER A 135 -13.22 -10.64 -14.32
C SER A 135 -12.47 -11.96 -14.34
N GLN A 136 -11.27 -11.98 -13.73
CA GLN A 136 -10.35 -13.09 -13.89
C GLN A 136 -9.66 -13.49 -12.59
N PHE A 137 -9.19 -14.75 -12.54
CA PHE A 137 -8.43 -15.30 -11.43
C PHE A 137 -9.13 -15.14 -10.08
N LEU A 138 -10.45 -15.35 -10.07
CA LEU A 138 -11.34 -15.07 -8.92
C LEU A 138 -11.31 -16.18 -7.88
N GLU A 139 -11.02 -17.43 -8.29
CA GLU A 139 -10.99 -18.58 -7.39
C GLU A 139 -9.66 -18.64 -6.62
N PRO A 140 -9.71 -18.76 -5.29
CA PRO A 140 -8.50 -18.87 -4.49
C PRO A 140 -7.68 -20.09 -4.86
N ASP A 141 -6.39 -19.88 -5.14
CA ASP A 141 -5.40 -20.92 -5.39
C ASP A 141 -4.05 -20.46 -4.82
N GLY A 142 -3.64 -21.10 -3.73
CA GLY A 142 -2.41 -20.74 -3.02
C GLY A 142 -1.12 -20.89 -3.84
N MET A 143 -1.17 -21.55 -5.01
CA MET A 143 -0.03 -21.63 -5.93
C MET A 143 0.12 -20.37 -6.80
N PHE A 144 -0.90 -19.49 -6.84
CA PHE A 144 -0.92 -18.27 -7.64
C PHE A 144 -0.47 -18.48 -9.10
N PRO A 145 -1.19 -19.35 -9.88
CA PRO A 145 -0.67 -19.85 -11.15
C PRO A 145 -0.62 -18.82 -12.27
N ASN A 146 -1.33 -17.70 -12.15
CA ASN A 146 -1.48 -16.73 -13.24
C ASN A 146 -0.54 -15.53 -13.13
N HIS A 147 -0.40 -14.95 -11.97
CA HIS A 147 0.58 -13.93 -11.66
C HIS A 147 0.77 -13.79 -10.15
N ILE A 148 1.82 -13.11 -9.72
CA ILE A 148 2.00 -12.72 -8.32
C ILE A 148 0.85 -11.78 -7.93
N PRO A 149 0.05 -12.09 -6.89
CA PRO A 149 -1.08 -11.25 -6.49
C PRO A 149 -0.60 -10.02 -5.72
N ASN A 150 -0.02 -9.09 -6.44
CA ASN A 150 0.58 -7.86 -5.90
C ASN A 150 0.39 -6.70 -6.89
N PRO A 151 -0.37 -5.63 -6.53
CA PRO A 151 -0.56 -4.46 -7.40
C PRO A 151 0.71 -3.68 -7.74
N GLU A 152 1.84 -3.94 -7.07
CA GLU A 152 3.15 -3.39 -7.43
C GLU A 152 3.86 -4.22 -8.52
N ASP A 153 3.39 -5.45 -8.78
CA ASP A 153 3.96 -6.33 -9.80
C ASP A 153 3.53 -5.91 -11.21
N LYS A 154 4.50 -5.75 -12.10
CA LYS A 154 4.23 -5.30 -13.47
C LYS A 154 3.38 -6.27 -14.28
N ALA A 155 3.57 -7.58 -14.08
CA ALA A 155 2.78 -8.59 -14.77
C ALA A 155 1.33 -8.60 -14.28
N ALA A 156 1.12 -8.40 -12.98
CA ALA A 156 -0.21 -8.27 -12.38
C ALA A 156 -0.94 -7.04 -12.95
N MET A 157 -0.31 -5.88 -12.97
CA MET A 157 -0.92 -4.66 -13.53
C MET A 157 -1.17 -4.77 -15.03
N LYS A 158 -0.30 -5.45 -15.77
CA LYS A 158 -0.51 -5.73 -17.19
C LYS A 158 -1.73 -6.63 -17.40
N ALA A 159 -1.93 -7.64 -16.55
CA ALA A 159 -3.05 -8.57 -16.66
C ALA A 159 -4.40 -7.85 -16.47
N ILE A 160 -4.56 -7.00 -15.46
CA ILE A 160 -5.80 -6.22 -15.27
C ILE A 160 -5.99 -5.18 -16.38
N THR A 161 -4.94 -4.53 -16.81
CA THR A 161 -5.00 -3.56 -17.92
C THR A 161 -5.51 -4.23 -19.20
N GLN A 162 -4.98 -5.41 -19.53
CA GLN A 162 -5.43 -6.17 -20.70
C GLN A 162 -6.88 -6.60 -20.58
N ALA A 163 -7.32 -7.04 -19.39
CA ALA A 163 -8.71 -7.41 -19.15
C ALA A 163 -9.68 -6.22 -19.34
N VAL A 164 -9.30 -5.02 -18.91
CA VAL A 164 -10.08 -3.80 -19.15
C VAL A 164 -10.22 -3.50 -20.64
N LEU A 165 -9.13 -3.56 -21.39
CA LEU A 165 -9.11 -3.25 -22.82
C LEU A 165 -9.88 -4.29 -23.65
N ASP A 166 -9.66 -5.58 -23.37
CA ASP A 166 -10.32 -6.68 -24.08
C ASP A 166 -11.84 -6.68 -23.88
N ASN A 167 -12.30 -6.33 -22.69
CA ASN A 167 -13.71 -6.30 -22.34
C ASN A 167 -14.36 -4.91 -22.55
N LYS A 168 -13.58 -3.91 -22.94
CA LYS A 168 -14.04 -2.50 -23.01
C LYS A 168 -14.71 -2.05 -21.70
N ALA A 169 -14.15 -2.48 -20.58
CA ALA A 169 -14.67 -2.16 -19.27
C ALA A 169 -14.48 -0.68 -18.92
N ASN A 170 -15.35 -0.15 -18.08
CA ASN A 170 -15.24 1.22 -17.59
C ASN A 170 -14.14 1.37 -16.54
N LEU A 171 -13.90 0.31 -15.77
CA LEU A 171 -12.93 0.27 -14.68
C LEU A 171 -12.41 -1.16 -14.50
N GLY A 172 -11.14 -1.31 -14.17
CA GLY A 172 -10.55 -2.52 -13.65
C GLY A 172 -10.12 -2.32 -12.20
N ILE A 173 -10.31 -3.36 -11.39
CA ILE A 173 -9.90 -3.41 -9.99
C ILE A 173 -9.03 -4.63 -9.79
N ILE A 174 -7.89 -4.43 -9.15
CA ILE A 174 -6.97 -5.52 -8.80
C ILE A 174 -6.69 -5.50 -7.30
N PHE A 175 -6.66 -6.69 -6.69
CA PHE A 175 -6.33 -6.89 -5.29
C PHE A 175 -5.06 -7.72 -5.12
N ASP A 176 -4.40 -7.57 -3.98
CA ASP A 176 -3.42 -8.54 -3.54
C ASP A 176 -4.09 -9.76 -2.87
N THR A 177 -3.29 -10.68 -2.36
CA THR A 177 -3.77 -11.98 -1.85
C THR A 177 -4.85 -11.87 -0.78
N ASP A 178 -4.65 -11.02 0.21
CA ASP A 178 -5.49 -10.87 1.40
C ASP A 178 -6.34 -9.59 1.40
N VAL A 179 -6.35 -8.87 0.27
CA VAL A 179 -7.24 -7.73 -0.02
C VAL A 179 -6.99 -6.51 0.86
N ASP A 180 -5.84 -6.41 1.50
CA ASP A 180 -5.46 -5.18 2.19
C ASP A 180 -4.82 -4.14 1.25
N ARG A 181 -4.51 -4.53 0.00
CA ARG A 181 -4.04 -3.65 -1.06
C ARG A 181 -4.89 -3.75 -2.32
N SER A 182 -5.01 -2.63 -3.00
CA SER A 182 -5.73 -2.53 -4.25
C SER A 182 -5.11 -1.51 -5.19
N ALA A 183 -5.44 -1.63 -6.47
CA ALA A 183 -5.21 -0.64 -7.49
C ALA A 183 -6.35 -0.69 -8.51
N ALA A 184 -6.41 0.32 -9.37
CA ALA A 184 -7.42 0.40 -10.42
C ALA A 184 -6.79 0.72 -11.77
N VAL A 185 -7.56 0.50 -12.82
CA VAL A 185 -7.21 0.85 -14.21
C VAL A 185 -8.44 1.50 -14.83
N ASP A 186 -8.27 2.65 -15.48
CA ASP A 186 -9.37 3.32 -16.18
C ASP A 186 -9.72 2.65 -17.52
N SER A 187 -10.77 3.14 -18.18
CA SER A 187 -11.26 2.59 -19.43
C SER A 187 -10.25 2.67 -20.59
N THR A 188 -9.23 3.50 -20.50
CA THR A 188 -8.18 3.64 -21.52
C THR A 188 -6.98 2.72 -21.27
N GLY A 189 -6.97 1.98 -20.16
CA GLY A 189 -5.85 1.17 -19.72
C GLY A 189 -4.82 1.92 -18.90
N ARG A 190 -5.10 3.16 -18.48
CA ARG A 190 -4.23 3.93 -17.60
C ARG A 190 -4.30 3.37 -16.20
N GLU A 191 -3.14 3.06 -15.64
CA GLU A 191 -3.01 2.56 -14.28
C GLU A 191 -3.29 3.67 -13.26
N LEU A 192 -4.17 3.39 -12.30
CA LEU A 192 -4.47 4.21 -11.14
C LEU A 192 -3.90 3.52 -9.92
N ASN A 193 -2.58 3.53 -9.81
CA ASN A 193 -1.80 2.90 -8.76
C ASN A 193 -0.74 3.86 -8.23
N ARG A 194 0.00 3.47 -7.17
CA ARG A 194 1.11 4.23 -6.61
C ARG A 194 0.73 5.70 -6.34
N ASN A 195 1.51 6.66 -6.81
CA ASN A 195 1.23 8.09 -6.61
C ASN A 195 -0.12 8.54 -7.19
N ARG A 196 -0.58 7.95 -8.32
CA ARG A 196 -1.90 8.26 -8.89
C ARG A 196 -3.05 7.81 -7.99
N LEU A 197 -2.95 6.63 -7.40
CA LEU A 197 -3.96 6.16 -6.45
C LEU A 197 -4.00 7.05 -5.21
N ILE A 198 -2.84 7.44 -4.69
CA ILE A 198 -2.76 8.37 -3.56
C ILE A 198 -3.37 9.73 -3.92
N ALA A 199 -3.07 10.26 -5.10
CA ALA A 199 -3.64 11.52 -5.59
C ALA A 199 -5.17 11.44 -5.72
N LEU A 200 -5.68 10.35 -6.28
CA LEU A 200 -7.11 10.11 -6.45
C LEU A 200 -7.83 10.02 -5.09
N MET A 201 -7.31 9.21 -4.18
CA MET A 201 -7.87 9.09 -2.84
C MET A 201 -7.79 10.39 -2.05
N SER A 202 -6.69 11.14 -2.18
CA SER A 202 -6.52 12.45 -1.57
C SER A 202 -7.54 13.45 -2.09
N ALA A 203 -7.81 13.46 -3.41
CA ALA A 203 -8.83 14.33 -4.01
C ALA A 203 -10.21 14.03 -3.43
N ILE A 204 -10.59 12.76 -3.31
CA ILE A 204 -11.86 12.34 -2.72
C ILE A 204 -11.95 12.78 -1.26
N VAL A 205 -10.94 12.48 -0.46
CA VAL A 205 -10.93 12.77 0.98
C VAL A 205 -10.90 14.29 1.26
N LEU A 206 -10.17 15.07 0.46
CA LEU A 206 -10.11 16.53 0.61
C LEU A 206 -11.38 17.26 0.16
N GLU A 207 -12.20 16.67 -0.70
CA GLU A 207 -13.55 17.16 -0.96
C GLU A 207 -14.46 16.97 0.25
N GLU A 208 -14.34 15.85 0.96
CA GLU A 208 -15.14 15.51 2.13
C GLU A 208 -14.65 16.24 3.39
N HIS A 209 -13.34 16.41 3.51
CA HIS A 209 -12.64 16.99 4.67
C HIS A 209 -11.60 18.02 4.22
N PRO A 210 -12.02 19.24 3.84
CA PRO A 210 -11.10 20.27 3.35
C PRO A 210 -9.98 20.57 4.36
N GLY A 211 -8.75 20.66 3.86
CA GLY A 211 -7.58 21.01 4.66
C GLY A 211 -6.98 19.86 5.48
N THR A 212 -7.53 18.65 5.42
CA THR A 212 -7.01 17.50 6.16
C THR A 212 -5.57 17.16 5.76
N THR A 213 -4.85 16.53 6.67
CA THR A 213 -3.50 15.97 6.41
C THR A 213 -3.60 14.58 5.79
N ILE A 214 -2.90 14.38 4.69
CA ILE A 214 -2.73 13.07 4.05
C ILE A 214 -1.39 12.51 4.49
N VAL A 215 -1.41 11.36 5.17
CA VAL A 215 -0.20 10.65 5.61
C VAL A 215 0.17 9.62 4.55
N THR A 216 1.41 9.67 4.08
CA THR A 216 1.93 8.73 3.08
C THR A 216 3.26 8.12 3.51
N ASP A 217 3.71 7.12 2.76
CA ASP A 217 5.06 6.57 2.90
C ASP A 217 6.14 7.52 2.35
N SER A 218 7.38 7.14 2.56
CA SER A 218 8.57 7.96 2.30
C SER A 218 8.93 8.11 0.82
N VAL A 219 8.48 7.20 -0.04
CA VAL A 219 8.88 7.15 -1.46
C VAL A 219 7.93 7.87 -2.41
N THR A 220 7.01 8.64 -1.89
CA THR A 220 6.09 9.46 -2.69
C THR A 220 6.80 10.61 -3.39
N SER A 221 6.28 11.01 -4.56
CA SER A 221 6.88 12.02 -5.41
C SER A 221 6.65 13.45 -4.93
N ASP A 222 7.50 14.38 -5.37
CA ASP A 222 7.31 15.81 -5.13
C ASP A 222 6.09 16.37 -5.87
N GLY A 223 5.77 15.79 -7.04
CA GLY A 223 4.54 16.13 -7.79
C GLY A 223 3.28 15.82 -7.00
N LEU A 224 3.28 14.73 -6.23
CA LEU A 224 2.17 14.38 -5.33
C LEU A 224 2.02 15.42 -4.21
N THR A 225 3.12 15.83 -3.59
CA THR A 225 3.10 16.87 -2.55
C THR A 225 2.51 18.16 -3.10
N SER A 226 2.97 18.61 -4.26
CA SER A 226 2.45 19.81 -4.93
C SER A 226 0.95 19.68 -5.25
N PHE A 227 0.52 18.52 -5.70
CA PHE A 227 -0.88 18.23 -6.00
C PHE A 227 -1.77 18.31 -4.74
N ILE A 228 -1.38 17.65 -3.66
CA ILE A 228 -2.13 17.67 -2.39
C ILE A 228 -2.19 19.09 -1.81
N GLU A 229 -1.06 19.79 -1.77
CA GLU A 229 -0.95 21.07 -1.05
C GLU A 229 -1.43 22.25 -1.90
N LYS A 230 -0.98 22.35 -3.15
CA LYS A 230 -1.28 23.51 -4.00
C LYS A 230 -2.61 23.38 -4.74
N LYS A 231 -2.95 22.20 -5.25
CA LYS A 231 -4.18 22.00 -6.00
C LYS A 231 -5.36 21.64 -5.10
N LEU A 232 -5.17 20.72 -4.17
CA LEU A 232 -6.25 20.21 -3.32
C LEU A 232 -6.42 20.97 -2.00
N GLY A 233 -5.45 21.79 -1.60
CA GLY A 233 -5.50 22.58 -0.38
C GLY A 233 -5.36 21.77 0.92
N GLY A 234 -4.81 20.56 0.83
CA GLY A 234 -4.50 19.72 1.98
C GLY A 234 -3.09 19.93 2.51
N LYS A 235 -2.70 19.07 3.44
CA LYS A 235 -1.32 18.94 3.92
C LYS A 235 -0.80 17.56 3.59
N HIS A 236 0.42 17.47 3.09
CA HIS A 236 1.08 16.20 2.83
C HIS A 236 2.09 15.90 3.95
N HIS A 237 1.87 14.82 4.66
CA HIS A 237 2.77 14.33 5.72
C HIS A 237 3.41 13.02 5.26
N ARG A 238 4.63 13.12 4.74
CA ARG A 238 5.42 11.96 4.29
C ARG A 238 6.12 11.35 5.50
N PHE A 239 5.82 10.06 5.76
CA PHE A 239 6.32 9.35 6.94
C PHE A 239 7.11 8.10 6.55
N LYS A 240 7.41 7.25 7.51
CA LYS A 240 8.15 5.99 7.28
C LYS A 240 7.30 5.00 6.49
N ARG A 241 7.94 4.28 5.57
CA ARG A 241 7.30 3.19 4.86
C ARG A 241 6.87 2.05 5.81
N GLY A 242 5.74 1.43 5.49
CA GLY A 242 5.09 0.39 6.26
C GLY A 242 3.65 0.79 6.63
N TYR A 243 2.69 -0.08 6.31
CA TYR A 243 1.26 0.24 6.49
C TYR A 243 0.93 0.63 7.94
N LYS A 244 1.49 -0.09 8.92
CA LYS A 244 1.29 0.23 10.32
C LYS A 244 1.91 1.57 10.70
N ASN A 245 3.07 1.93 10.13
CA ASN A 245 3.73 3.21 10.41
C ASN A 245 2.85 4.38 9.97
N VAL A 246 2.33 4.35 8.75
CA VAL A 246 1.49 5.46 8.23
C VAL A 246 0.13 5.55 8.93
N ILE A 247 -0.46 4.41 9.27
CA ILE A 247 -1.73 4.37 10.02
C ILE A 247 -1.54 4.91 11.44
N ASP A 248 -0.54 4.41 12.17
CA ASP A 248 -0.25 4.87 13.53
C ASP A 248 0.09 6.36 13.56
N GLU A 249 0.79 6.87 12.55
CA GLU A 249 1.11 8.30 12.43
C GLU A 249 -0.14 9.16 12.20
N ALA A 250 -1.06 8.72 11.37
CA ALA A 250 -2.35 9.40 11.18
C ALA A 250 -3.18 9.45 12.48
N ILE A 251 -3.19 8.35 13.22
CA ILE A 251 -3.85 8.27 14.54
C ILE A 251 -3.17 9.24 15.51
N ARG A 252 -1.83 9.25 15.56
CA ARG A 252 -1.06 10.16 16.41
C ARG A 252 -1.36 11.62 16.10
N LEU A 253 -1.38 12.01 14.82
CA LEU A 253 -1.73 13.39 14.40
C LEU A 253 -3.10 13.80 14.91
N ASN A 254 -4.10 12.94 14.75
CA ASN A 254 -5.43 13.22 15.31
C ASN A 254 -5.41 13.41 16.84
N SER A 255 -4.60 12.63 17.55
CA SER A 255 -4.50 12.72 19.00
C SER A 255 -3.89 14.04 19.50
N ILE A 256 -3.11 14.71 18.67
CA ILE A 256 -2.53 16.03 18.97
C ILE A 256 -3.29 17.20 18.33
N GLY A 257 -4.49 16.93 17.78
CA GLY A 257 -5.36 17.95 17.20
C GLY A 257 -5.06 18.32 15.75
N GLU A 258 -4.18 17.60 15.06
CA GLU A 258 -3.96 17.72 13.63
C GLU A 258 -4.85 16.70 12.88
N GLU A 259 -5.87 17.23 12.22
CA GLU A 259 -6.87 16.39 11.54
C GLU A 259 -6.26 15.64 10.37
N SER A 260 -6.40 14.30 10.39
CA SER A 260 -6.02 13.41 9.29
C SER A 260 -7.11 12.37 9.07
N HIS A 261 -7.52 12.16 7.81
CA HIS A 261 -8.57 11.22 7.42
C HIS A 261 -8.08 10.06 6.54
N LEU A 262 -6.83 10.13 6.06
CA LEU A 262 -6.26 9.14 5.15
C LEU A 262 -4.80 8.86 5.47
N ALA A 263 -4.47 7.58 5.59
CA ALA A 263 -3.10 7.06 5.57
C ALA A 263 -2.99 6.08 4.41
N ILE A 264 -2.08 6.30 3.49
CA ILE A 264 -1.97 5.53 2.25
C ILE A 264 -0.54 5.43 1.77
N GLU A 265 -0.18 4.27 1.22
CA GLU A 265 1.14 3.98 0.69
C GLU A 265 1.14 3.77 -0.83
N THR A 266 2.30 3.98 -1.44
CA THR A 266 2.54 3.63 -2.85
C THR A 266 2.36 2.14 -3.15
N SER A 267 2.47 1.28 -2.14
CA SER A 267 2.23 -0.17 -2.24
C SER A 267 0.76 -0.56 -2.48
N GLY A 268 -0.18 0.36 -2.24
CA GLY A 268 -1.62 0.12 -2.32
C GLY A 268 -2.31 -0.09 -0.97
N HIS A 269 -1.56 -0.21 0.14
CA HIS A 269 -2.14 -0.14 1.48
C HIS A 269 -2.78 1.21 1.71
N GLY A 270 -3.96 1.22 2.32
CA GLY A 270 -4.63 2.47 2.66
C GLY A 270 -5.70 2.27 3.72
N ALA A 271 -5.78 3.24 4.62
CA ALA A 271 -6.73 3.26 5.71
C ALA A 271 -7.39 4.63 5.83
N LEU A 272 -8.67 4.62 6.14
CA LEU A 272 -9.50 5.81 6.30
C LEU A 272 -10.02 5.89 7.75
N LYS A 273 -9.99 7.08 8.31
CA LYS A 273 -10.54 7.35 9.65
C LYS A 273 -12.00 6.92 9.76
N GLU A 274 -12.81 7.18 8.72
CA GLU A 274 -14.20 6.76 8.64
C GLU A 274 -14.42 5.25 8.67
N ASN A 275 -13.41 4.47 8.27
CA ASN A 275 -13.41 3.01 8.30
C ASN A 275 -12.57 2.45 9.47
N HIS A 276 -12.54 3.15 10.59
CA HIS A 276 -11.82 2.76 11.80
C HIS A 276 -10.34 2.46 11.61
N TRP A 277 -9.70 3.10 10.63
CA TRP A 277 -8.29 2.86 10.28
C TRP A 277 -7.99 1.42 9.87
N LEU A 278 -8.99 0.71 9.36
CA LEU A 278 -8.79 -0.61 8.75
C LEU A 278 -7.90 -0.47 7.50
N ASP A 279 -6.86 -1.28 7.43
CA ASP A 279 -6.07 -1.45 6.21
C ASP A 279 -6.85 -2.32 5.24
N ASP A 280 -7.62 -1.69 4.36
CA ASP A 280 -8.69 -2.32 3.60
C ASP A 280 -8.69 -1.87 2.14
N GLY A 281 -8.11 -2.69 1.27
CA GLY A 281 -8.06 -2.44 -0.17
C GLY A 281 -9.44 -2.43 -0.83
N ALA A 282 -10.37 -3.24 -0.35
CA ALA A 282 -11.75 -3.26 -0.87
C ALA A 282 -12.48 -1.95 -0.53
N TYR A 283 -12.30 -1.42 0.66
CA TYR A 283 -12.92 -0.14 1.03
C TYR A 283 -12.36 1.04 0.24
N LEU A 284 -11.06 1.02 -0.09
CA LEU A 284 -10.50 2.03 -1.01
C LEU A 284 -11.23 2.01 -2.35
N MET A 285 -11.50 0.83 -2.88
CA MET A 285 -12.25 0.69 -4.14
C MET A 285 -13.70 1.14 -3.98
N VAL A 286 -14.32 0.89 -2.83
CA VAL A 286 -15.66 1.43 -2.51
C VAL A 286 -15.68 2.96 -2.59
N LYS A 287 -14.64 3.65 -2.16
CA LYS A 287 -14.54 5.12 -2.30
C LYS A 287 -14.54 5.57 -3.77
N LEU A 288 -13.90 4.80 -4.65
CA LEU A 288 -13.98 5.05 -6.10
C LEU A 288 -15.38 4.77 -6.64
N LEU A 289 -15.99 3.66 -6.23
CA LEU A 289 -17.36 3.30 -6.63
C LEU A 289 -18.37 4.35 -6.17
N ASN A 290 -18.20 4.94 -5.00
CA ASN A 290 -19.03 6.02 -4.49
C ASN A 290 -19.05 7.21 -5.46
N LYS A 291 -17.88 7.57 -6.01
CA LYS A 291 -17.78 8.65 -7.00
C LYS A 291 -18.48 8.30 -8.32
N LEU A 292 -18.31 7.07 -8.80
CA LEU A 292 -18.98 6.61 -10.03
C LEU A 292 -20.50 6.56 -9.86
N ALA A 293 -20.97 6.01 -8.75
CA ALA A 293 -22.39 5.89 -8.42
C ALA A 293 -23.05 7.26 -8.23
N SER A 294 -22.41 8.16 -7.52
CA SER A 294 -22.87 9.54 -7.28
C SER A 294 -22.93 10.33 -8.61
N ALA A 295 -21.93 10.20 -9.46
CA ALA A 295 -21.91 10.85 -10.77
C ALA A 295 -23.04 10.36 -11.66
N ARG A 296 -23.30 9.05 -11.70
CA ARG A 296 -24.43 8.46 -12.44
C ARG A 296 -25.76 8.98 -11.89
N ALA A 297 -25.95 8.98 -10.59
CA ALA A 297 -27.16 9.49 -9.95
C ALA A 297 -27.42 10.97 -10.26
N SER A 298 -26.36 11.75 -10.47
CA SER A 298 -26.42 13.18 -10.85
C SER A 298 -26.54 13.42 -12.36
N GLY A 299 -26.77 12.37 -13.16
CA GLY A 299 -26.94 12.45 -14.60
C GLY A 299 -25.66 12.62 -15.43
N LYS A 300 -24.48 12.39 -14.84
CA LYS A 300 -23.18 12.45 -15.54
C LYS A 300 -22.86 11.19 -16.37
N GLY A 301 -23.76 10.20 -16.38
CA GLY A 301 -23.63 8.98 -17.16
C GLY A 301 -22.72 7.92 -16.54
N VAL A 302 -22.31 6.98 -17.38
CA VAL A 302 -21.50 5.82 -17.02
C VAL A 302 -20.11 5.98 -17.64
N GLY A 303 -19.07 5.81 -16.82
CA GLY A 303 -17.68 5.87 -17.27
C GLY A 303 -16.71 6.24 -16.14
N SER A 304 -15.42 6.12 -16.40
CA SER A 304 -14.36 6.41 -15.42
C SER A 304 -13.85 7.87 -15.44
N LYS A 305 -14.41 8.71 -16.32
CA LYS A 305 -13.95 10.10 -16.50
C LYS A 305 -13.98 10.90 -15.20
N VAL A 306 -14.99 10.72 -14.35
CA VAL A 306 -15.08 11.41 -13.07
C VAL A 306 -13.88 11.12 -12.16
N LEU A 307 -13.29 9.91 -12.24
CA LEU A 307 -12.09 9.56 -11.50
C LEU A 307 -10.83 10.18 -12.11
N THR A 308 -10.69 10.11 -13.42
CA THR A 308 -9.52 10.67 -14.13
C THR A 308 -9.47 12.18 -14.04
N ASP A 309 -10.62 12.86 -14.04
CA ASP A 309 -10.71 14.30 -13.83
C ASP A 309 -10.20 14.72 -12.43
N LEU A 310 -10.39 13.88 -11.41
CA LEU A 310 -9.93 14.16 -10.05
C LEU A 310 -8.41 14.19 -9.91
N VAL A 311 -7.68 13.52 -10.80
CA VAL A 311 -6.20 13.50 -10.81
C VAL A 311 -5.61 14.38 -11.91
N GLU A 312 -6.42 15.16 -12.60
CA GLU A 312 -5.95 16.12 -13.59
C GLU A 312 -5.00 17.14 -12.95
N GLY A 313 -3.87 17.36 -13.59
CA GLY A 313 -2.83 18.26 -13.11
C GLY A 313 -1.83 17.62 -12.13
N LEU A 314 -1.93 16.33 -11.86
CA LEU A 314 -0.86 15.61 -11.18
C LEU A 314 0.39 15.57 -12.08
N GLU A 315 1.44 16.20 -11.65
CA GLU A 315 2.74 16.15 -12.33
C GLU A 315 3.45 14.84 -12.01
N GLU A 316 3.91 14.15 -13.04
CA GLU A 316 4.62 12.90 -12.92
C GLU A 316 6.04 13.05 -13.47
N PRO A 317 7.08 12.44 -12.82
CA PRO A 317 8.43 12.50 -13.30
C PRO A 317 8.58 11.73 -14.63
N ALA A 318 9.44 12.19 -15.51
CA ALA A 318 9.78 11.44 -16.73
C ALA A 318 10.56 10.17 -16.40
N ILE A 319 11.39 10.21 -15.35
CA ILE A 319 12.20 9.10 -14.86
C ILE A 319 11.84 8.84 -13.39
N ALA A 320 11.51 7.59 -13.10
CA ALA A 320 11.30 7.08 -11.74
C ALA A 320 11.89 5.68 -11.67
N VAL A 321 12.92 5.49 -10.84
CA VAL A 321 13.61 4.21 -10.68
C VAL A 321 13.83 3.87 -9.22
N GLU A 322 13.84 2.59 -8.90
CA GLU A 322 14.32 2.05 -7.64
C GLU A 322 15.51 1.13 -7.91
N LEU A 323 16.64 1.44 -7.30
CA LEU A 323 17.84 0.62 -7.33
C LEU A 323 18.07 0.02 -5.94
N ARG A 324 18.47 -1.23 -5.88
CA ARG A 324 18.64 -1.95 -4.61
C ARG A 324 20.12 -2.22 -4.36
N LEU A 325 20.69 -1.52 -3.38
CA LEU A 325 22.08 -1.66 -2.97
C LEU A 325 22.15 -2.68 -1.82
N LYS A 326 22.59 -3.90 -2.13
CA LYS A 326 22.65 -4.98 -1.14
C LYS A 326 23.88 -4.83 -0.25
N ILE A 327 23.72 -5.16 1.03
CA ILE A 327 24.81 -5.21 2.01
C ILE A 327 25.28 -6.66 2.14
N ASN A 328 26.55 -6.92 1.80
CA ASN A 328 27.17 -8.22 2.02
C ASN A 328 27.53 -8.37 3.51
N GLN A 329 26.73 -9.11 4.25
CA GLN A 329 26.87 -9.28 5.70
C GLN A 329 28.15 -10.02 6.12
N ASN A 330 28.80 -10.72 5.19
CA ASN A 330 30.06 -11.45 5.44
C ASN A 330 31.31 -10.66 5.03
N HIS A 331 31.15 -9.43 4.55
CA HIS A 331 32.26 -8.63 4.10
C HIS A 331 33.06 -8.06 5.30
N PRO A 332 34.42 -8.08 5.26
CA PRO A 332 35.27 -7.57 6.34
C PRO A 332 35.03 -6.12 6.71
N ASP A 333 34.57 -5.29 5.76
CA ASP A 333 34.28 -3.87 5.98
C ASP A 333 33.18 -3.61 7.03
N LEU A 334 32.34 -4.61 7.33
CA LEU A 334 31.37 -4.51 8.43
C LEU A 334 32.03 -4.39 9.79
N LYS A 335 33.24 -4.94 9.96
CA LYS A 335 34.00 -4.92 11.23
C LYS A 335 33.18 -5.41 12.44
N GLY A 336 32.38 -6.48 12.22
CA GLY A 336 31.53 -7.07 13.23
C GLY A 336 30.20 -6.34 13.48
N ARG A 337 29.91 -5.27 12.75
CA ARG A 337 28.61 -4.57 12.84
C ARG A 337 27.49 -5.38 12.17
N SER A 338 26.27 -5.20 12.64
CA SER A 338 25.07 -5.66 11.93
C SER A 338 24.88 -4.89 10.62
N PHE A 339 24.08 -5.45 9.71
CA PHE A 339 23.74 -4.71 8.48
C PHE A 339 23.01 -3.40 8.77
N ARG A 340 22.27 -3.32 9.90
CA ARG A 340 21.61 -2.07 10.33
C ARG A 340 22.60 -1.01 10.71
N GLU A 341 23.55 -1.34 11.56
CA GLU A 341 24.60 -0.41 11.98
C GLU A 341 25.44 0.06 10.77
N TYR A 342 25.76 -0.86 9.85
CA TYR A 342 26.47 -0.52 8.62
C TYR A 342 25.62 0.38 7.70
N GLY A 343 24.36 0.03 7.48
CA GLY A 343 23.43 0.84 6.68
C GLY A 343 23.22 2.24 7.25
N GLU A 344 23.07 2.37 8.56
CA GLU A 344 22.97 3.68 9.23
C GLU A 344 24.26 4.51 9.06
N ALA A 345 25.43 3.87 9.10
CA ALA A 345 26.70 4.55 8.81
C ALA A 345 26.77 5.08 7.37
N VAL A 346 26.27 4.30 6.41
CA VAL A 346 26.17 4.76 4.99
C VAL A 346 25.25 5.98 4.88
N LEU A 347 24.09 5.94 5.52
CA LEU A 347 23.12 7.06 5.48
C LEU A 347 23.66 8.31 6.15
N GLN A 348 24.34 8.17 7.28
CA GLN A 348 24.96 9.30 7.97
C GLN A 348 26.07 9.95 7.13
N HIS A 349 26.93 9.13 6.50
CA HIS A 349 27.98 9.61 5.63
C HIS A 349 27.42 10.35 4.40
N LEU A 350 26.38 9.78 3.77
CA LEU A 350 25.69 10.44 2.65
C LEU A 350 25.12 11.79 3.07
N GLY A 351 24.42 11.86 4.20
CA GLY A 351 23.86 13.10 4.72
C GLY A 351 24.91 14.18 4.96
N ASN A 352 26.07 13.80 5.49
CA ASN A 352 27.20 14.71 5.72
C ASN A 352 27.83 15.19 4.42
N SER A 353 27.99 14.29 3.43
CA SER A 353 28.56 14.63 2.12
C SER A 353 27.71 15.64 1.36
N ILE A 354 26.40 15.55 1.47
CA ILE A 354 25.44 16.45 0.79
C ILE A 354 25.44 17.85 1.40
N ALA A 355 25.64 17.98 2.70
CA ALA A 355 25.62 19.27 3.40
C ALA A 355 26.59 20.31 2.83
N SER A 356 27.67 19.85 2.19
CA SER A 356 28.68 20.71 1.56
C SER A 356 28.45 20.95 0.06
N ASN A 357 27.42 20.34 -0.54
CA ASN A 357 27.17 20.45 -1.98
C ASN A 357 26.08 21.51 -2.27
N PRO A 358 26.43 22.64 -2.89
CA PRO A 358 25.47 23.73 -3.15
C PRO A 358 24.39 23.39 -4.20
N LYS A 359 24.57 22.32 -4.97
CA LYS A 359 23.62 21.85 -5.98
C LYS A 359 22.52 20.95 -5.41
N LEU A 360 22.69 20.51 -4.17
CA LEU A 360 21.82 19.57 -3.51
C LEU A 360 21.23 20.16 -2.22
N GLN A 361 19.99 19.80 -1.95
CA GLN A 361 19.31 20.23 -0.74
C GLN A 361 18.70 19.02 -0.03
N LYS A 362 19.19 18.74 1.17
CA LYS A 362 18.60 17.74 2.05
C LYS A 362 17.22 18.22 2.53
N ALA A 363 16.24 17.34 2.54
CA ALA A 363 14.93 17.62 3.10
C ALA A 363 15.03 18.02 4.57
N THR A 364 14.40 19.13 4.94
CA THR A 364 14.40 19.64 6.33
C THR A 364 13.55 18.81 7.26
N VAL A 365 12.45 18.23 6.74
CA VAL A 365 11.58 17.29 7.44
C VAL A 365 11.63 15.97 6.70
N ASN A 366 12.17 14.95 7.35
CA ASN A 366 12.29 13.62 6.80
C ASN A 366 12.36 12.59 7.95
N TYR A 367 11.60 11.53 7.84
CA TYR A 367 11.46 10.52 8.89
C TYR A 367 12.15 9.19 8.56
N GLU A 368 12.62 9.02 7.33
CA GLU A 368 13.26 7.78 6.88
C GLU A 368 14.37 8.07 5.88
N GLY A 369 15.56 7.54 6.15
CA GLY A 369 16.69 7.64 5.26
C GLY A 369 17.19 9.07 5.01
N VAL A 370 17.76 9.30 3.85
CA VAL A 370 18.25 10.60 3.38
C VAL A 370 17.55 10.97 2.08
N ARG A 371 16.69 11.98 2.14
CA ARG A 371 16.00 12.54 0.98
C ARG A 371 16.65 13.84 0.56
N VAL A 372 16.93 13.96 -0.72
CA VAL A 372 17.71 15.08 -1.29
C VAL A 372 17.06 15.53 -2.59
N SER A 373 16.91 16.85 -2.74
CA SER A 373 16.49 17.49 -4.00
C SER A 373 17.67 18.05 -4.74
N GLY A 374 17.65 18.00 -6.06
CA GLY A 374 18.67 18.55 -6.95
C GLY A 374 18.36 18.25 -8.41
N PHE A 375 18.92 19.03 -9.34
CA PHE A 375 18.74 18.83 -10.78
C PHE A 375 17.28 18.69 -11.24
N GLY A 376 16.37 19.40 -10.57
CA GLY A 376 14.94 19.32 -10.86
C GLY A 376 14.22 18.06 -10.40
N GLY A 377 14.92 17.16 -9.71
CA GLY A 377 14.42 15.90 -9.20
C GLY A 377 14.80 15.67 -7.73
N TRP A 378 14.72 14.43 -7.30
CA TRP A 378 15.08 14.02 -5.95
C TRP A 378 15.56 12.57 -5.92
N PHE A 379 16.29 12.23 -4.86
CA PHE A 379 16.51 10.85 -4.48
C PHE A 379 16.23 10.61 -2.99
N LEU A 380 15.95 9.38 -2.65
CA LEU A 380 15.86 8.87 -1.28
C LEU A 380 16.69 7.59 -1.18
N LEU A 381 17.71 7.60 -0.34
CA LEU A 381 18.38 6.37 0.10
C LEU A 381 17.89 6.04 1.51
N ARG A 382 17.40 4.82 1.70
CA ARG A 382 16.89 4.35 2.97
C ARG A 382 17.38 2.93 3.29
N LEU A 383 17.23 2.51 4.53
CA LEU A 383 17.53 1.15 4.95
C LEU A 383 16.25 0.33 4.99
N SER A 384 16.25 -0.87 4.38
CA SER A 384 15.13 -1.80 4.48
C SER A 384 14.88 -2.22 5.93
N LEU A 385 13.60 -2.42 6.28
CA LEU A 385 13.21 -2.86 7.62
C LEU A 385 13.66 -4.29 7.94
N HIS A 386 13.72 -5.16 6.93
CA HIS A 386 13.90 -6.59 7.12
C HIS A 386 15.13 -7.16 6.43
N ASP A 387 15.51 -6.61 5.28
CA ASP A 387 16.55 -7.13 4.43
C ASP A 387 17.84 -6.31 4.51
N PRO A 388 19.02 -6.94 4.32
CA PRO A 388 20.30 -6.23 4.26
C PRO A 388 20.44 -5.50 2.91
N VAL A 389 19.62 -4.46 2.72
CA VAL A 389 19.56 -3.69 1.47
C VAL A 389 19.21 -2.22 1.76
N LEU A 390 19.83 -1.35 0.98
CA LEU A 390 19.50 0.08 0.91
C LEU A 390 18.79 0.35 -0.42
N PRO A 391 17.46 0.45 -0.44
CA PRO A 391 16.74 0.91 -1.62
C PRO A 391 17.06 2.39 -1.90
N LEU A 392 17.34 2.69 -3.17
CA LEU A 392 17.56 4.04 -3.69
C LEU A 392 16.46 4.36 -4.69
N ASN A 393 15.61 5.31 -4.35
CA ASN A 393 14.62 5.86 -5.28
C ASN A 393 15.16 7.15 -5.90
N ILE A 394 15.06 7.26 -7.21
CA ILE A 394 15.43 8.47 -7.97
C ILE A 394 14.26 8.84 -8.87
N GLU A 395 13.85 10.09 -8.81
CA GLU A 395 12.92 10.70 -9.77
C GLU A 395 13.52 11.98 -10.34
N ALA A 396 13.37 12.17 -11.64
CA ALA A 396 13.94 13.34 -12.32
C ALA A 396 13.16 13.69 -13.60
N PRO A 397 13.28 14.95 -14.09
CA PRO A 397 12.64 15.39 -15.33
C PRO A 397 13.27 14.82 -16.60
N SER A 398 14.48 14.26 -16.51
CA SER A 398 15.19 13.62 -17.62
C SER A 398 16.11 12.51 -17.13
N HIS A 399 16.49 11.62 -18.05
CA HIS A 399 17.50 10.59 -17.75
C HIS A 399 18.83 11.20 -17.34
N GLU A 400 19.26 12.26 -18.02
CA GLU A 400 20.49 12.98 -17.70
C GLU A 400 20.49 13.49 -16.26
N ASP A 401 19.40 14.10 -15.81
CA ASP A 401 19.28 14.63 -14.45
C ASP A 401 19.20 13.50 -13.42
N ALA A 402 18.53 12.37 -13.75
CA ALA A 402 18.53 11.18 -12.92
C ALA A 402 19.93 10.58 -12.74
N VAL A 403 20.73 10.55 -13.80
CA VAL A 403 22.14 10.11 -13.76
C VAL A 403 22.97 11.05 -12.89
N LYS A 404 22.79 12.36 -12.98
CA LYS A 404 23.47 13.33 -12.10
C LYS A 404 23.19 13.05 -10.63
N LEU A 405 21.93 12.79 -10.26
CA LEU A 405 21.55 12.40 -8.90
C LEU A 405 22.22 11.08 -8.49
N GLY A 406 22.20 10.09 -9.36
CA GLY A 406 22.84 8.79 -9.13
C GLY A 406 24.35 8.89 -8.92
N LEU A 407 25.03 9.76 -9.67
CA LEU A 407 26.48 10.03 -9.53
C LEU A 407 26.82 10.65 -8.16
N GLU A 408 25.97 11.52 -7.64
CA GLU A 408 26.17 12.10 -6.29
C GLU A 408 26.07 11.01 -5.21
N VAL A 409 25.13 10.09 -5.33
CA VAL A 409 25.03 8.94 -4.42
C VAL A 409 26.23 8.01 -4.58
N SER A 410 26.61 7.68 -5.82
CA SER A 410 27.76 6.81 -6.11
C SER A 410 29.05 7.35 -5.49
N ALA A 411 29.30 8.64 -5.62
CA ALA A 411 30.47 9.29 -5.01
C ALA A 411 30.46 9.18 -3.48
N ALA A 412 29.30 9.36 -2.85
CA ALA A 412 29.17 9.32 -1.39
C ALA A 412 29.31 7.91 -0.80
N VAL A 413 28.87 6.88 -1.51
CA VAL A 413 28.90 5.49 -1.00
C VAL A 413 30.15 4.71 -1.41
N LYS A 414 31.02 5.30 -2.17
CA LYS A 414 32.22 4.67 -2.76
C LYS A 414 33.11 3.94 -1.75
N GLU A 415 33.24 4.47 -0.56
CA GLU A 415 34.12 3.89 0.48
C GLU A 415 33.50 2.68 1.19
N PHE A 416 32.22 2.42 1.04
CA PHE A 416 31.52 1.32 1.71
C PHE A 416 31.58 0.03 0.86
N GLN A 417 32.64 -0.74 1.03
CA GLN A 417 32.97 -1.88 0.16
C GLN A 417 32.04 -3.08 0.36
N ALA A 418 31.35 -3.19 1.50
CA ALA A 418 30.32 -4.22 1.71
C ALA A 418 29.02 -3.94 0.97
N LEU A 419 28.87 -2.74 0.41
CA LEU A 419 27.70 -2.34 -0.35
C LEU A 419 27.87 -2.73 -1.82
N ASP A 420 26.96 -3.55 -2.33
CA ASP A 420 26.90 -3.87 -3.77
C ASP A 420 26.25 -2.71 -4.52
N THR A 421 27.06 -1.92 -5.21
CA THR A 421 26.66 -0.76 -6.00
C THR A 421 26.44 -1.07 -7.48
N SER A 422 26.49 -2.34 -7.90
CA SER A 422 26.47 -2.73 -9.32
C SER A 422 25.25 -2.19 -10.09
N ALA A 423 24.07 -2.20 -9.46
CA ALA A 423 22.86 -1.64 -10.06
C ALA A 423 22.98 -0.12 -10.28
N LEU A 424 23.55 0.60 -9.32
CA LEU A 424 23.78 2.04 -9.41
C LEU A 424 24.87 2.35 -10.45
N ASP A 425 25.96 1.61 -10.46
CA ASP A 425 27.06 1.78 -11.40
C ASP A 425 26.59 1.60 -12.84
N LYS A 426 25.75 0.58 -13.09
CA LYS A 426 25.13 0.37 -14.40
C LYS A 426 24.18 1.50 -14.79
N PHE A 427 23.42 2.01 -13.84
CA PHE A 427 22.45 3.09 -14.10
C PHE A 427 23.13 4.40 -14.49
N VAL A 428 24.27 4.73 -13.89
CA VAL A 428 25.00 5.98 -14.15
C VAL A 428 26.00 5.90 -15.29
N GLN A 429 26.17 4.73 -15.90
CA GLN A 429 27.03 4.59 -17.10
C GLN A 429 26.42 5.35 -18.28
N PRO A 430 27.26 6.03 -19.10
CA PRO A 430 26.83 6.77 -20.28
C PRO A 430 26.24 5.85 -21.37
#